data_b77884f41b658374ceedc4e8e4aaac01
#
_entry.id   b77884f41b658374ceedc4e8e4aaac01
#
_cell.length_a   1.000
_cell.length_b   1.000
_cell.length_c   1.000
_cell.angle_alpha   90.00
_cell.angle_beta   90.00
_cell.angle_gamma   90.00
#
_symmetry.space_group_name_H-M   'P 1'
#
loop_
_entity.id
_entity.type
_entity.pdbx_description
1 polymer ?
#
loop_
_entity_poly.entity_id
_entity_poly.type
_entity_poly.pdbx_seq_one_letter_code
_entity_poly.pdbx_strand_id
1 'polypeptide(L)'
;MQTMARRTSGTKGYTGYRGRRRGRGVLAVVLVVILLLACGFLFAQRYMVYDADGSVRFEFPWIKKTPQDDSVNGGDSGDDKKQDDLEITVQKPVIKDTRAVELGADALGSDWQAALDGLDKDVNAVAVDLKDASGKLYYNSKVQGSIDCGAVAGNSTSDTAIQGLVDSDYYTIGRISTLHDSLYAYKHMTDAAVCQLTGFVWYDTNSTHWLAPEKQAARAYVTDIVTECGKMGFDELLLDDFHYPREGRMSRIKTDERTMTQQEALALLADDIHTALEHAGYKGKLSVSVDADIALAGSEEKSGIVMSELTEKFDRVYVKVTADQLESVTEAMKAYDVEFVPIVTEATDSGSYLIEK
;
A
#
# COMPACT_ATOMS: atom_id res chain seq x y z
N MET A 1 -73.84 62.99 -4.22
CA MET A 1 -72.70 62.47 -3.51
C MET A 1 -72.97 61.03 -3.22
N GLN A 2 -72.37 60.15 -3.97
CA GLN A 2 -72.65 58.69 -3.95
C GLN A 2 -71.54 57.95 -3.19
N THR A 3 -72.00 57.21 -2.18
CA THR A 3 -71.20 56.31 -1.38
C THR A 3 -71.17 54.95 -2.03
N MET A 4 -69.98 54.52 -2.45
CA MET A 4 -69.75 53.12 -3.03
C MET A 4 -69.55 52.15 -1.87
N ALA A 5 -70.39 51.12 -1.83
CA ALA A 5 -70.28 49.94 -0.95
C ALA A 5 -69.23 48.96 -1.47
N ARG A 6 -68.27 48.55 -0.62
CA ARG A 6 -67.28 47.48 -0.88
C ARG A 6 -67.93 46.14 -0.63
N ARG A 7 -67.97 45.30 -1.66
CA ARG A 7 -68.29 43.86 -1.60
C ARG A 7 -67.05 43.08 -1.08
N THR A 8 -67.23 42.39 0.00
CA THR A 8 -66.24 41.36 0.43
C THR A 8 -66.62 40.02 -0.16
N SER A 9 -65.73 39.46 -0.99
CA SER A 9 -65.85 38.12 -1.48
C SER A 9 -65.24 37.14 -0.50
N GLY A 10 -66.03 36.21 0.00
CA GLY A 10 -65.59 35.12 0.86
C GLY A 10 -64.85 34.05 0.08
N THR A 11 -63.61 33.81 0.46
CA THR A 11 -62.83 32.68 -0.03
C THR A 11 -63.26 31.40 0.72
N LYS A 12 -63.78 30.44 -0.04
CA LYS A 12 -64.07 29.07 0.42
C LYS A 12 -62.76 28.36 0.75
N GLY A 13 -62.57 27.97 2.00
CA GLY A 13 -61.41 27.17 2.43
C GLY A 13 -61.45 25.78 1.84
N TYR A 14 -60.32 25.38 1.22
CA TYR A 14 -60.04 24.02 0.79
C TYR A 14 -59.81 23.15 2.01
N THR A 15 -60.61 22.13 2.23
CA THR A 15 -60.39 21.09 3.25
C THR A 15 -59.33 20.13 2.71
N GLY A 16 -58.12 20.19 3.30
CA GLY A 16 -57.02 19.31 2.98
C GLY A 16 -57.31 17.83 3.30
N TYR A 17 -57.13 16.99 2.31
CA TYR A 17 -57.22 15.54 2.42
C TYR A 17 -56.11 15.00 3.35
N ARG A 18 -56.47 14.58 4.56
CA ARG A 18 -55.57 13.85 5.47
C ARG A 18 -55.48 12.38 5.02
N GLY A 19 -54.59 12.07 4.06
CA GLY A 19 -54.27 10.72 3.68
C GLY A 19 -53.58 9.97 4.85
N ARG A 20 -54.10 8.79 5.16
CA ARG A 20 -53.62 7.85 6.17
C ARG A 20 -52.14 7.41 5.86
N ARG A 21 -51.17 7.99 6.58
CA ARG A 21 -49.72 7.65 6.48
C ARG A 21 -49.32 6.35 7.24
N ARG A 22 -50.21 5.39 7.47
CA ARG A 22 -49.91 4.17 8.24
C ARG A 22 -49.15 3.07 7.44
N GLY A 23 -49.15 3.09 6.11
CA GLY A 23 -48.47 2.06 5.30
C GLY A 23 -46.97 2.28 5.08
N ARG A 24 -46.50 3.55 5.08
CA ARG A 24 -45.08 3.86 4.83
C ARG A 24 -44.12 3.46 5.94
N GLY A 25 -44.59 3.54 7.21
CA GLY A 25 -43.79 3.11 8.36
C GLY A 25 -43.58 1.59 8.40
N VAL A 26 -44.64 0.82 8.09
CA VAL A 26 -44.56 -0.64 8.04
C VAL A 26 -43.65 -1.10 6.91
N LEU A 27 -43.72 -0.47 5.73
CA LEU A 27 -42.85 -0.79 4.57
C LEU A 27 -41.38 -0.49 4.91
N ALA A 28 -41.08 0.62 5.57
CA ALA A 28 -39.72 0.97 6.00
C ALA A 28 -39.15 -0.03 7.02
N VAL A 29 -39.95 -0.47 7.99
CA VAL A 29 -39.53 -1.48 8.97
C VAL A 29 -39.26 -2.83 8.25
N VAL A 30 -40.10 -3.25 7.33
CA VAL A 30 -39.88 -4.49 6.55
C VAL A 30 -38.62 -4.41 5.73
N LEU A 31 -38.34 -3.28 5.06
CA LEU A 31 -37.10 -3.10 4.30
C LEU A 31 -35.84 -3.15 5.19
N VAL A 32 -35.89 -2.54 6.37
CA VAL A 32 -34.78 -2.62 7.35
C VAL A 32 -34.55 -4.06 7.82
N VAL A 33 -35.61 -4.80 8.11
CA VAL A 33 -35.50 -6.20 8.50
C VAL A 33 -34.90 -7.07 7.38
N ILE A 34 -35.34 -6.87 6.14
CA ILE A 34 -34.76 -7.57 4.98
C ILE A 34 -33.28 -7.22 4.81
N LEU A 35 -32.92 -5.95 4.95
CA LEU A 35 -31.53 -5.49 4.88
C LEU A 35 -30.65 -6.16 5.98
N LEU A 36 -31.16 -6.19 7.21
CA LEU A 36 -30.45 -6.84 8.32
C LEU A 36 -30.28 -8.34 8.11
N LEU A 37 -31.30 -9.01 7.57
CA LEU A 37 -31.20 -10.44 7.22
C LEU A 37 -30.23 -10.68 6.10
N ALA A 38 -30.20 -9.84 5.05
CA ALA A 38 -29.24 -9.92 3.95
C ALA A 38 -27.79 -9.68 4.45
N CYS A 39 -27.57 -8.66 5.27
CA CYS A 39 -26.28 -8.40 5.89
C CYS A 39 -25.84 -9.55 6.81
N GLY A 40 -26.75 -10.10 7.63
CA GLY A 40 -26.50 -11.26 8.47
C GLY A 40 -26.15 -12.51 7.66
N PHE A 41 -26.82 -12.72 6.52
CA PHE A 41 -26.52 -13.84 5.63
C PHE A 41 -25.15 -13.70 4.95
N LEU A 42 -24.81 -12.51 4.45
CA LEU A 42 -23.49 -12.24 3.87
C LEU A 42 -22.37 -12.36 4.92
N PHE A 43 -22.64 -11.93 6.15
CA PHE A 43 -21.70 -12.13 7.26
C PHE A 43 -21.54 -13.61 7.61
N ALA A 44 -22.63 -14.38 7.67
CA ALA A 44 -22.59 -15.82 7.94
C ALA A 44 -21.84 -16.59 6.85
N GLN A 45 -21.99 -16.23 5.57
CA GLN A 45 -21.25 -16.85 4.46
C GLN A 45 -19.73 -16.74 4.61
N ARG A 46 -19.23 -15.67 5.21
CA ARG A 46 -17.79 -15.47 5.44
C ARG A 46 -17.19 -16.48 6.44
N TYR A 47 -18.02 -17.10 7.30
CA TYR A 47 -17.61 -18.04 8.34
C TYR A 47 -18.17 -19.44 8.14
N MET A 48 -18.74 -19.70 6.96
CA MET A 48 -19.21 -21.03 6.57
C MET A 48 -18.08 -21.81 5.92
N VAL A 49 -17.74 -22.95 6.52
CA VAL A 49 -16.80 -23.93 5.96
C VAL A 49 -17.61 -25.15 5.54
N TYR A 50 -17.41 -25.57 4.29
CA TYR A 50 -18.04 -26.77 3.73
C TYR A 50 -17.06 -27.92 3.86
N ASP A 51 -17.44 -28.95 4.59
CA ASP A 51 -16.65 -30.17 4.69
C ASP A 51 -16.87 -31.06 3.45
N ALA A 52 -15.91 -31.96 3.18
CA ALA A 52 -15.94 -32.84 2.01
C ALA A 52 -17.11 -33.83 2.00
N ASP A 53 -17.78 -34.02 3.13
CA ASP A 53 -18.99 -34.85 3.30
C ASP A 53 -20.30 -34.08 3.03
N GLY A 54 -20.22 -32.78 2.67
CA GLY A 54 -21.36 -31.92 2.41
C GLY A 54 -21.96 -31.28 3.67
N SER A 55 -21.35 -31.45 4.84
CA SER A 55 -21.77 -30.79 6.08
C SER A 55 -21.27 -29.34 6.09
N VAL A 56 -22.04 -28.44 6.74
CA VAL A 56 -21.71 -27.03 6.86
C VAL A 56 -21.39 -26.71 8.31
N ARG A 57 -20.17 -26.19 8.55
CA ARG A 57 -19.75 -25.70 9.86
C ARG A 57 -19.57 -24.19 9.86
N PHE A 58 -19.83 -23.57 11.03
CA PHE A 58 -19.53 -22.16 11.26
C PHE A 58 -18.29 -22.06 12.17
N GLU A 59 -17.22 -21.42 11.67
CA GLU A 59 -16.01 -21.19 12.46
C GLU A 59 -15.86 -19.68 12.75
N PHE A 60 -16.01 -19.30 14.02
CA PHE A 60 -15.83 -17.93 14.48
C PHE A 60 -14.47 -17.77 15.15
N PRO A 61 -13.62 -16.83 14.71
CA PRO A 61 -12.24 -16.67 15.21
C PRO A 61 -12.14 -16.33 16.70
N TRP A 62 -13.22 -15.87 17.34
CA TRP A 62 -13.25 -15.53 18.77
C TRP A 62 -13.81 -16.61 19.69
N ILE A 63 -14.27 -17.75 19.17
CA ILE A 63 -14.72 -18.89 19.98
C ILE A 63 -13.57 -19.87 20.16
N LYS A 64 -12.85 -19.77 21.29
CA LYS A 64 -11.84 -20.77 21.66
C LYS A 64 -12.56 -22.08 22.01
N LYS A 65 -12.23 -23.18 21.30
CA LYS A 65 -12.65 -24.53 21.67
C LYS A 65 -12.02 -24.88 23.01
N THR A 66 -12.84 -25.17 24.03
CA THR A 66 -12.40 -25.86 25.23
C THR A 66 -12.12 -27.31 24.85
N PRO A 67 -11.00 -27.93 25.26
CA PRO A 67 -10.77 -29.34 25.00
C PRO A 67 -11.83 -30.14 25.77
N GLN A 68 -12.64 -30.91 25.06
CA GLN A 68 -13.53 -31.89 25.66
C GLN A 68 -12.74 -33.18 25.81
N ASP A 69 -12.56 -33.57 27.05
CA ASP A 69 -11.94 -34.81 27.49
C ASP A 69 -12.94 -35.95 27.25
N ASP A 70 -12.72 -36.74 26.22
CA ASP A 70 -13.46 -37.99 25.99
C ASP A 70 -12.51 -39.17 26.20
N SER A 71 -12.44 -39.59 27.45
CA SER A 71 -12.04 -40.96 27.77
C SER A 71 -13.26 -41.88 27.65
N VAL A 72 -13.24 -42.91 26.81
CA VAL A 72 -13.55 -44.31 27.09
C VAL A 72 -13.71 -45.14 25.79
N ASN A 73 -12.75 -46.03 25.57
CA ASN A 73 -12.87 -47.46 25.29
C ASN A 73 -13.25 -47.99 23.89
N GLY A 74 -12.31 -48.75 23.32
CA GLY A 74 -12.64 -50.08 22.73
C GLY A 74 -12.51 -50.23 21.23
N GLY A 75 -11.35 -50.72 20.75
CA GLY A 75 -11.35 -51.84 19.80
C GLY A 75 -11.24 -51.52 18.29
N ASP A 76 -10.11 -51.93 17.78
CA ASP A 76 -9.86 -52.61 16.49
C ASP A 76 -9.56 -51.82 15.24
N SER A 77 -8.33 -52.05 14.79
CA SER A 77 -7.77 -52.12 13.42
C SER A 77 -8.39 -51.26 12.29
N GLY A 78 -7.64 -50.24 11.88
CA GLY A 78 -7.80 -49.57 10.60
C GLY A 78 -6.66 -48.58 10.37
N ASP A 79 -5.72 -48.98 9.53
CA ASP A 79 -4.54 -48.22 9.11
C ASP A 79 -4.97 -46.99 8.26
N ASP A 80 -5.39 -45.90 8.88
CA ASP A 80 -5.63 -44.63 8.23
C ASP A 80 -4.40 -43.74 8.43
N LYS A 81 -3.57 -43.73 7.40
CA LYS A 81 -2.51 -42.74 7.24
C LYS A 81 -3.14 -41.35 7.27
N LYS A 82 -2.99 -40.66 8.38
CA LYS A 82 -3.10 -39.21 8.42
C LYS A 82 -2.11 -38.66 7.40
N GLN A 83 -2.62 -38.11 6.31
CA GLN A 83 -1.90 -37.25 5.42
C GLN A 83 -1.77 -35.94 6.19
N ASP A 84 -0.65 -35.76 6.90
CA ASP A 84 -0.22 -34.45 7.34
C ASP A 84 -0.05 -33.63 6.06
N ASP A 85 -0.91 -32.65 5.85
CA ASP A 85 -0.66 -31.57 4.90
C ASP A 85 0.59 -30.84 5.42
N LEU A 86 1.74 -31.31 4.97
CA LEU A 86 2.99 -30.58 5.06
C LEU A 86 2.81 -29.36 4.16
N GLU A 87 2.46 -28.21 4.72
CA GLU A 87 2.79 -26.93 4.10
C GLU A 87 4.30 -26.95 3.87
N ILE A 88 4.70 -27.27 2.65
CA ILE A 88 6.09 -27.15 2.21
C ILE A 88 6.30 -25.63 2.05
N THR A 89 6.60 -24.95 3.14
CA THR A 89 7.15 -23.60 3.06
C THR A 89 8.53 -23.76 2.44
N VAL A 90 8.66 -23.46 1.16
CA VAL A 90 9.94 -23.37 0.48
C VAL A 90 10.70 -22.24 1.16
N GLN A 91 11.63 -22.58 2.06
CA GLN A 91 12.51 -21.57 2.65
C GLN A 91 13.48 -21.16 1.55
N LYS A 92 13.34 -19.93 1.09
CA LYS A 92 14.32 -19.31 0.18
C LYS A 92 15.70 -19.31 0.85
N PRO A 93 16.78 -19.46 0.05
CA PRO A 93 18.12 -19.41 0.61
C PRO A 93 18.40 -18.07 1.29
N VAL A 94 19.00 -18.10 2.47
CA VAL A 94 19.49 -16.89 3.14
C VAL A 94 20.63 -16.33 2.32
N ILE A 95 20.41 -15.20 1.65
CA ILE A 95 21.44 -14.52 0.87
C ILE A 95 22.28 -13.60 1.78
N LYS A 96 23.60 -13.65 1.64
CA LYS A 96 24.52 -12.78 2.36
C LYS A 96 24.60 -11.40 1.71
N ASP A 97 24.79 -11.41 0.38
CA ASP A 97 24.90 -10.21 -0.44
C ASP A 97 23.72 -10.21 -1.42
N THR A 98 22.98 -9.12 -1.48
CA THR A 98 21.83 -8.94 -2.38
C THR A 98 22.34 -8.42 -3.73
N ARG A 99 22.42 -9.27 -4.74
CA ARG A 99 22.78 -8.89 -6.10
C ARG A 99 21.53 -8.86 -6.95
N ALA A 100 20.89 -7.70 -6.93
CA ALA A 100 19.56 -7.48 -7.50
C ALA A 100 19.65 -6.85 -8.90
N VAL A 101 18.70 -7.20 -9.74
CA VAL A 101 18.44 -6.56 -11.03
C VAL A 101 16.98 -6.10 -11.07
N GLU A 102 16.76 -4.87 -11.51
CA GLU A 102 15.44 -4.38 -11.80
C GLU A 102 14.88 -5.08 -13.04
N LEU A 103 13.70 -5.65 -12.91
CA LEU A 103 12.94 -6.21 -14.01
C LEU A 103 12.03 -5.13 -14.59
N GLY A 104 12.01 -4.99 -15.91
CA GLY A 104 11.11 -4.06 -16.59
C GLY A 104 9.63 -4.42 -16.39
N ALA A 105 8.74 -3.50 -16.75
CA ALA A 105 7.29 -3.67 -16.61
C ALA A 105 6.74 -4.93 -17.33
N ASP A 106 7.45 -5.43 -18.35
CA ASP A 106 7.09 -6.66 -19.06
C ASP A 106 7.15 -7.90 -18.16
N ALA A 107 7.95 -7.87 -17.10
CA ALA A 107 8.04 -8.95 -16.12
C ALA A 107 6.74 -9.13 -15.32
N LEU A 108 5.83 -8.16 -15.32
CA LEU A 108 4.50 -8.27 -14.73
C LEU A 108 3.43 -8.69 -15.75
N GLY A 109 3.86 -9.23 -16.90
CA GLY A 109 3.01 -9.77 -17.96
C GLY A 109 2.89 -11.29 -17.91
N SER A 110 2.33 -11.87 -18.97
CA SER A 110 2.14 -13.32 -19.14
C SER A 110 3.44 -14.12 -19.29
N ASP A 111 4.55 -13.46 -19.62
CA ASP A 111 5.84 -14.08 -19.93
C ASP A 111 6.91 -13.75 -18.87
N TRP A 112 6.50 -13.65 -17.62
CA TRP A 112 7.36 -13.26 -16.50
C TRP A 112 8.54 -14.22 -16.29
N GLN A 113 8.39 -15.53 -16.61
CA GLN A 113 9.48 -16.51 -16.52
C GLN A 113 10.65 -16.16 -17.45
N ALA A 114 10.36 -15.65 -18.66
CA ALA A 114 11.42 -15.27 -19.59
C ALA A 114 12.31 -14.13 -19.06
N ALA A 115 11.75 -13.27 -18.19
CA ALA A 115 12.54 -12.23 -17.53
C ALA A 115 13.54 -12.80 -16.52
N LEU A 116 13.23 -13.93 -15.88
CA LEU A 116 14.14 -14.63 -14.97
C LEU A 116 15.17 -15.49 -15.70
N ASP A 117 14.76 -16.16 -16.80
CA ASP A 117 15.63 -17.03 -17.59
C ASP A 117 16.82 -16.28 -18.24
N GLY A 118 16.66 -14.96 -18.46
CA GLY A 118 17.67 -14.09 -19.04
C GLY A 118 18.68 -13.49 -18.06
N LEU A 119 18.57 -13.79 -16.75
CA LEU A 119 19.44 -13.21 -15.74
C LEU A 119 20.81 -13.90 -15.67
N ASP A 120 21.84 -13.11 -15.32
CA ASP A 120 23.16 -13.62 -15.06
C ASP A 120 23.16 -14.55 -13.84
N LYS A 121 24.05 -15.56 -13.85
CA LYS A 121 24.15 -16.58 -12.78
C LYS A 121 24.50 -16.00 -11.41
N ASP A 122 25.11 -14.83 -11.38
CA ASP A 122 25.51 -14.15 -10.15
C ASP A 122 24.38 -13.33 -9.53
N VAL A 123 23.28 -13.12 -10.25
CA VAL A 123 22.08 -12.46 -9.75
C VAL A 123 21.32 -13.42 -8.85
N ASN A 124 20.98 -12.97 -7.64
CA ASN A 124 20.23 -13.76 -6.66
C ASN A 124 18.97 -13.06 -6.17
N ALA A 125 18.73 -11.84 -6.64
CA ALA A 125 17.58 -11.03 -6.27
C ALA A 125 17.00 -10.30 -7.50
N VAL A 126 15.70 -10.03 -7.47
CA VAL A 126 15.00 -9.27 -8.49
C VAL A 126 14.15 -8.19 -7.87
N ALA A 127 14.12 -7.02 -8.49
CA ALA A 127 13.29 -5.91 -8.08
C ALA A 127 12.25 -5.61 -9.16
N VAL A 128 11.00 -5.34 -8.77
CA VAL A 128 9.91 -4.97 -9.67
C VAL A 128 9.18 -3.74 -9.16
N ASP A 129 8.81 -2.86 -10.08
CA ASP A 129 8.00 -1.69 -9.76
C ASP A 129 6.54 -2.11 -9.56
N LEU A 130 6.05 -1.97 -8.34
CA LEU A 130 4.63 -2.13 -7.99
C LEU A 130 3.87 -0.82 -8.18
N LYS A 131 4.53 0.31 -7.90
CA LYS A 131 4.00 1.66 -8.11
C LYS A 131 5.10 2.59 -8.60
N ASP A 132 4.86 3.28 -9.71
CA ASP A 132 5.80 4.27 -10.26
C ASP A 132 5.56 5.69 -9.72
N ALA A 133 6.47 6.60 -10.06
CA ALA A 133 6.44 8.02 -9.68
C ALA A 133 5.29 8.82 -10.33
N SER A 134 4.59 8.29 -11.33
CA SER A 134 3.36 8.90 -11.85
C SER A 134 2.15 8.60 -10.96
N GLY A 135 2.24 7.61 -10.10
CA GLY A 135 1.19 7.07 -9.24
C GLY A 135 0.54 5.81 -9.81
N LYS A 136 1.04 5.27 -10.95
CA LYS A 136 0.47 4.09 -11.58
C LYS A 136 0.86 2.81 -10.82
N LEU A 137 -0.14 1.96 -10.55
CA LEU A 137 0.02 0.65 -9.90
C LEU A 137 -0.01 -0.46 -10.93
N TYR A 138 1.02 -1.30 -10.94
CA TYR A 138 1.21 -2.38 -11.92
C TYR A 138 0.60 -3.71 -11.50
N TYR A 139 -0.19 -3.73 -10.45
CA TYR A 139 -0.98 -4.86 -9.96
C TYR A 139 -2.45 -4.47 -9.82
N ASN A 140 -3.33 -5.45 -9.59
CA ASN A 140 -4.78 -5.24 -9.48
C ASN A 140 -5.17 -4.76 -8.07
N SER A 141 -4.77 -3.54 -7.73
CA SER A 141 -4.99 -2.92 -6.43
C SER A 141 -6.48 -2.83 -6.06
N LYS A 142 -6.76 -3.02 -4.77
CA LYS A 142 -8.08 -2.85 -4.16
C LYS A 142 -8.17 -1.61 -3.26
N VAL A 143 -7.11 -0.84 -3.18
CA VAL A 143 -7.11 0.44 -2.46
C VAL A 143 -8.06 1.40 -3.16
N GLN A 144 -9.11 1.85 -2.45
CA GLN A 144 -10.17 2.67 -3.05
C GLN A 144 -9.62 3.97 -3.64
N GLY A 145 -8.66 4.61 -2.98
CA GLY A 145 -8.02 5.83 -3.45
C GLY A 145 -7.34 5.65 -4.81
N SER A 146 -6.68 4.51 -5.06
CA SER A 146 -6.04 4.21 -6.33
C SER A 146 -7.05 3.92 -7.45
N ILE A 147 -8.17 3.28 -7.11
CA ILE A 147 -9.28 3.04 -8.05
C ILE A 147 -9.93 4.38 -8.46
N ASP A 148 -10.21 5.25 -7.49
CA ASP A 148 -10.90 6.52 -7.69
C ASP A 148 -10.10 7.53 -8.53
N CYS A 149 -8.76 7.48 -8.45
CA CYS A 149 -7.89 8.32 -9.28
C CYS A 149 -7.45 7.66 -10.59
N GLY A 150 -7.88 6.42 -10.88
CA GLY A 150 -7.54 5.70 -12.10
C GLY A 150 -6.09 5.22 -12.16
N ALA A 151 -5.45 5.00 -11.01
CA ALA A 151 -4.06 4.58 -10.90
C ALA A 151 -3.82 3.10 -11.22
N VAL A 152 -4.86 2.25 -11.13
CA VAL A 152 -4.73 0.80 -11.30
C VAL A 152 -4.55 0.46 -12.78
N ALA A 153 -3.33 0.05 -13.17
CA ALA A 153 -2.99 -0.39 -14.51
C ALA A 153 -2.82 -1.92 -14.60
N GLY A 154 -2.50 -2.57 -13.47
CA GLY A 154 -2.40 -4.02 -13.39
C GLY A 154 -3.76 -4.73 -13.43
N ASN A 155 -3.70 -6.03 -13.62
CA ASN A 155 -4.87 -6.91 -13.70
C ASN A 155 -4.54 -8.31 -13.17
N SER A 156 -5.42 -9.29 -13.36
CA SER A 156 -5.19 -10.66 -12.90
C SER A 156 -3.95 -11.34 -13.49
N THR A 157 -3.49 -10.93 -14.68
CA THR A 157 -2.24 -11.44 -15.27
C THR A 157 -1.04 -10.91 -14.48
N SER A 158 -1.05 -9.63 -14.14
CA SER A 158 -0.01 -9.01 -13.30
C SER A 158 0.03 -9.66 -11.91
N ASP A 159 -1.14 -9.91 -11.30
CA ASP A 159 -1.22 -10.58 -10.00
C ASP A 159 -0.61 -12.01 -10.07
N THR A 160 -0.87 -12.74 -11.17
CA THR A 160 -0.30 -14.07 -11.40
C THR A 160 1.23 -14.01 -11.59
N ALA A 161 1.72 -13.01 -12.32
CA ALA A 161 3.15 -12.80 -12.53
C ALA A 161 3.86 -12.46 -11.19
N ILE A 162 3.28 -11.57 -10.39
CA ILE A 162 3.80 -11.23 -9.05
C ILE A 162 3.88 -12.49 -8.18
N GLN A 163 2.80 -13.28 -8.12
CA GLN A 163 2.81 -14.51 -7.35
C GLN A 163 3.91 -15.46 -7.82
N GLY A 164 4.07 -15.62 -9.14
CA GLY A 164 5.13 -16.44 -9.70
C GLY A 164 6.55 -15.94 -9.37
N LEU A 165 6.77 -14.63 -9.36
CA LEU A 165 8.04 -14.02 -8.94
C LEU A 165 8.29 -14.28 -7.45
N VAL A 166 7.30 -14.05 -6.60
CA VAL A 166 7.39 -14.28 -5.15
C VAL A 166 7.66 -15.75 -4.83
N ASP A 167 7.07 -16.68 -5.57
CA ASP A 167 7.26 -18.12 -5.39
C ASP A 167 8.56 -18.65 -6.04
N SER A 168 9.32 -17.81 -6.76
CA SER A 168 10.60 -18.19 -7.39
C SER A 168 11.72 -18.35 -6.35
N ASP A 169 12.86 -18.91 -6.79
CA ASP A 169 14.06 -19.04 -5.95
C ASP A 169 14.80 -17.72 -5.70
N TYR A 170 14.42 -16.64 -6.38
CA TYR A 170 15.04 -15.33 -6.21
C TYR A 170 14.53 -14.62 -4.95
N TYR A 171 15.39 -13.83 -4.33
CA TYR A 171 14.98 -12.84 -3.35
C TYR A 171 14.22 -11.71 -4.06
N THR A 172 13.01 -11.40 -3.62
CA THR A 172 12.11 -10.49 -4.34
C THR A 172 11.94 -9.17 -3.64
N ILE A 173 12.12 -8.08 -4.39
CA ILE A 173 12.01 -6.70 -3.91
C ILE A 173 10.87 -6.02 -4.65
N GLY A 174 9.82 -5.62 -3.92
CA GLY A 174 8.73 -4.81 -4.46
C GLY A 174 9.03 -3.32 -4.28
N ARG A 175 9.20 -2.57 -5.39
CA ARG A 175 9.48 -1.13 -5.36
C ARG A 175 8.20 -0.33 -5.38
N ILE A 176 8.13 0.71 -4.56
CA ILE A 176 6.94 1.54 -4.38
C ILE A 176 7.36 3.01 -4.29
N SER A 177 7.13 3.80 -5.35
CA SER A 177 7.22 5.26 -5.25
C SER A 177 6.13 5.77 -4.32
N THR A 178 6.51 6.42 -3.23
CA THR A 178 5.59 6.77 -2.12
C THR A 178 4.94 8.12 -2.30
N LEU A 179 5.70 9.20 -2.14
CA LEU A 179 5.19 10.57 -2.12
C LEU A 179 5.17 11.23 -3.48
N HIS A 180 5.85 10.68 -4.48
CA HIS A 180 5.78 11.12 -5.86
C HIS A 180 4.59 10.43 -6.54
N ASP A 181 3.48 11.17 -6.72
CA ASP A 181 2.23 10.62 -7.22
C ASP A 181 1.34 11.70 -7.84
N SER A 182 1.37 11.77 -9.15
CA SER A 182 0.59 12.77 -9.88
C SER A 182 -0.90 12.42 -9.96
N LEU A 183 -1.23 11.13 -10.06
CA LEU A 183 -2.61 10.68 -10.21
C LEU A 183 -3.44 10.96 -8.96
N TYR A 184 -2.92 10.55 -7.80
CA TYR A 184 -3.60 10.79 -6.54
C TYR A 184 -3.61 12.25 -6.14
N ALA A 185 -2.47 12.97 -6.36
CA ALA A 185 -2.35 14.39 -6.06
C ALA A 185 -3.39 15.25 -6.81
N TYR A 186 -3.63 14.95 -8.09
CA TYR A 186 -4.65 15.65 -8.86
C TYR A 186 -6.07 15.42 -8.34
N LYS A 187 -6.37 14.19 -7.94
CA LYS A 187 -7.69 13.83 -7.42
C LYS A 187 -7.94 14.41 -6.03
N HIS A 188 -6.89 14.45 -5.20
CA HIS A 188 -6.94 14.83 -3.79
C HIS A 188 -6.10 16.10 -3.51
N MET A 189 -6.32 17.11 -4.34
CA MET A 189 -5.55 18.36 -4.38
C MET A 189 -5.43 19.05 -3.02
N THR A 190 -6.53 19.12 -2.25
CA THR A 190 -6.57 19.90 -1.00
C THR A 190 -6.18 19.09 0.23
N ASP A 191 -6.48 17.80 0.22
CA ASP A 191 -6.41 16.92 1.38
C ASP A 191 -5.19 15.99 1.40
N ALA A 192 -4.49 15.86 0.27
CA ALA A 192 -3.30 15.01 0.19
C ALA A 192 -2.09 15.65 -0.52
N ALA A 193 -2.31 16.51 -1.53
CA ALA A 193 -1.21 16.99 -2.38
C ALA A 193 -0.42 18.16 -1.76
N VAL A 194 0.83 18.32 -2.20
CA VAL A 194 1.59 19.56 -2.02
C VAL A 194 0.92 20.67 -2.83
N CYS A 195 0.48 21.73 -2.16
CA CYS A 195 -0.27 22.82 -2.78
C CYS A 195 0.60 24.04 -3.02
N GLN A 196 0.25 24.83 -4.07
CA GLN A 196 0.80 26.15 -4.29
C GLN A 196 0.08 27.19 -3.41
N LEU A 197 0.73 28.35 -3.25
CA LEU A 197 0.12 29.54 -2.60
C LEU A 197 -1.23 29.95 -3.22
N THR A 198 -1.45 29.62 -4.50
CA THR A 198 -2.69 29.88 -5.23
C THR A 198 -3.80 28.86 -4.98
N GLY A 199 -3.52 27.81 -4.19
CA GLY A 199 -4.47 26.74 -3.87
C GLY A 199 -4.55 25.61 -4.90
N PHE A 200 -3.75 25.64 -5.97
CA PHE A 200 -3.64 24.52 -6.92
C PHE A 200 -2.55 23.54 -6.48
N VAL A 201 -2.57 22.32 -7.06
CA VAL A 201 -1.49 21.34 -6.89
C VAL A 201 -0.17 21.97 -7.34
N TRP A 202 0.86 21.85 -6.51
CA TRP A 202 2.21 22.25 -6.88
C TRP A 202 2.83 21.21 -7.80
N TYR A 203 3.74 21.62 -8.67
CA TYR A 203 4.49 20.75 -9.59
C TYR A 203 5.97 21.08 -9.58
N ASP A 204 6.79 20.06 -9.77
CA ASP A 204 8.25 20.15 -9.86
C ASP A 204 8.75 20.57 -11.26
N THR A 205 10.05 20.45 -11.49
CA THR A 205 10.68 20.77 -12.78
C THR A 205 10.21 19.89 -13.93
N ASN A 206 9.77 18.67 -13.64
CA ASN A 206 9.29 17.67 -14.61
C ASN A 206 7.77 17.76 -14.83
N SER A 207 7.11 18.73 -14.21
CA SER A 207 5.65 18.89 -14.22
C SER A 207 4.92 17.72 -13.55
N THR A 208 5.55 17.08 -12.58
CA THR A 208 4.97 16.02 -11.77
C THR A 208 4.54 16.54 -10.40
N HIS A 209 3.72 15.76 -9.68
CA HIS A 209 3.08 16.20 -8.45
C HIS A 209 3.44 15.29 -7.29
N TRP A 210 3.36 15.84 -6.08
CA TRP A 210 3.82 15.22 -4.86
C TRP A 210 2.73 15.24 -3.78
N LEU A 211 2.72 14.20 -2.97
CA LEU A 211 1.88 14.12 -1.78
C LEU A 211 2.56 14.82 -0.60
N ALA A 212 1.74 15.29 0.31
CA ALA A 212 2.17 16.02 1.49
C ALA A 212 1.93 15.15 2.74
N PRO A 213 2.95 14.49 3.31
CA PRO A 213 2.77 13.54 4.41
C PRO A 213 2.33 14.19 5.73
N GLU A 214 2.42 15.53 5.88
CA GLU A 214 1.77 16.23 6.99
C GLU A 214 0.25 16.11 6.94
N LYS A 215 -0.34 15.75 5.79
CA LYS A 215 -1.77 15.53 5.60
C LYS A 215 -2.13 14.07 5.83
N GLN A 216 -3.10 13.83 6.70
CA GLN A 216 -3.52 12.46 7.05
C GLN A 216 -3.98 11.64 5.84
N ALA A 217 -4.68 12.26 4.86
CA ALA A 217 -5.14 11.54 3.67
C ALA A 217 -3.99 11.03 2.80
N ALA A 218 -2.89 11.79 2.69
CA ALA A 218 -1.68 11.35 1.99
C ALA A 218 -1.04 10.15 2.68
N ARG A 219 -0.85 10.24 4.00
CA ARG A 219 -0.27 9.12 4.77
C ARG A 219 -1.14 7.86 4.70
N ALA A 220 -2.45 8.00 4.90
CA ALA A 220 -3.37 6.87 4.84
C ALA A 220 -3.32 6.17 3.47
N TYR A 221 -3.33 6.92 2.37
CA TYR A 221 -3.24 6.37 1.02
C TYR A 221 -1.92 5.61 0.78
N VAL A 222 -0.79 6.21 1.14
CA VAL A 222 0.52 5.54 0.99
C VAL A 222 0.60 4.29 1.86
N THR A 223 0.16 4.38 3.12
CA THR A 223 0.13 3.26 4.06
C THR A 223 -0.75 2.11 3.56
N ASP A 224 -1.93 2.41 2.99
CA ASP A 224 -2.84 1.39 2.44
C ASP A 224 -2.19 0.63 1.27
N ILE A 225 -1.49 1.35 0.35
CA ILE A 225 -0.77 0.74 -0.77
C ILE A 225 0.38 -0.14 -0.27
N VAL A 226 1.23 0.37 0.61
CA VAL A 226 2.37 -0.40 1.15
C VAL A 226 1.88 -1.64 1.90
N THR A 227 0.78 -1.51 2.66
CA THR A 227 0.14 -2.64 3.36
C THR A 227 -0.41 -3.68 2.38
N GLU A 228 -1.02 -3.25 1.29
CA GLU A 228 -1.51 -4.17 0.25
C GLU A 228 -0.34 -4.93 -0.40
N CYS A 229 0.76 -4.23 -0.74
CA CYS A 229 1.99 -4.85 -1.27
C CYS A 229 2.62 -5.83 -0.26
N GLY A 230 2.63 -5.51 1.03
CA GLY A 230 3.14 -6.39 2.08
C GLY A 230 2.42 -7.75 2.17
N LYS A 231 1.16 -7.81 1.73
CA LYS A 231 0.38 -9.06 1.69
C LYS A 231 0.67 -9.94 0.48
N MET A 232 1.43 -9.45 -0.49
CA MET A 232 1.77 -10.21 -1.70
C MET A 232 2.89 -11.23 -1.48
N GLY A 233 3.67 -11.09 -0.37
CA GLY A 233 4.70 -12.05 0.01
C GLY A 233 6.11 -11.72 -0.47
N PHE A 234 6.39 -10.50 -0.89
CA PHE A 234 7.75 -10.03 -1.19
C PHE A 234 8.68 -10.20 0.01
N ASP A 235 9.95 -10.56 -0.26
CA ASP A 235 10.98 -10.66 0.77
C ASP A 235 11.38 -9.27 1.30
N GLU A 236 11.20 -8.22 0.46
CA GLU A 236 11.51 -6.85 0.79
C GLU A 236 10.58 -5.87 0.07
N LEU A 237 10.17 -4.81 0.75
CA LEU A 237 9.52 -3.65 0.15
C LEU A 237 10.48 -2.48 0.17
N LEU A 238 10.80 -1.94 -1.01
CA LEU A 238 11.66 -0.78 -1.16
C LEU A 238 10.80 0.46 -1.44
N LEU A 239 10.83 1.41 -0.50
CA LEU A 239 10.13 2.68 -0.61
C LEU A 239 10.99 3.71 -1.35
N ASP A 240 10.61 4.02 -2.57
CA ASP A 240 11.22 5.10 -3.36
C ASP A 240 10.46 6.42 -3.11
N ASP A 241 11.11 7.55 -3.40
CA ASP A 241 10.54 8.91 -3.26
C ASP A 241 9.96 9.19 -1.85
N PHE A 242 10.58 8.62 -0.82
CA PHE A 242 10.18 8.81 0.58
C PHE A 242 10.73 10.13 1.13
N HIS A 243 10.39 11.23 0.45
CA HIS A 243 10.88 12.57 0.77
C HIS A 243 9.97 13.67 0.19
N TYR A 244 10.10 14.89 0.68
CA TYR A 244 9.47 16.04 0.05
C TYR A 244 10.16 16.42 -1.27
N PRO A 245 9.44 17.08 -2.21
CA PRO A 245 10.05 17.50 -3.47
C PRO A 245 11.26 18.40 -3.23
N ARG A 246 12.33 18.17 -4.00
CA ARG A 246 13.62 18.85 -3.86
C ARG A 246 13.85 19.91 -4.95
N GLU A 247 13.18 19.76 -6.10
CA GLU A 247 13.37 20.58 -7.28
C GLU A 247 12.09 21.31 -7.69
N GLY A 248 12.24 22.44 -8.36
CA GLY A 248 11.14 23.25 -8.84
C GLY A 248 11.05 24.60 -8.13
N ARG A 249 9.90 25.25 -8.26
CA ARG A 249 9.67 26.57 -7.64
C ARG A 249 9.23 26.42 -6.18
N MET A 250 10.17 26.02 -5.30
CA MET A 250 9.92 25.74 -3.89
C MET A 250 9.24 26.92 -3.16
N SER A 251 9.60 28.17 -3.50
CA SER A 251 9.00 29.37 -2.92
C SER A 251 7.50 29.53 -3.19
N ARG A 252 6.93 28.71 -4.08
CA ARG A 252 5.49 28.71 -4.37
C ARG A 252 4.72 27.65 -3.57
N ILE A 253 5.40 26.78 -2.84
CA ILE A 253 4.74 25.78 -1.99
C ILE A 253 4.05 26.52 -0.83
N LYS A 254 2.80 26.16 -0.59
CA LYS A 254 2.03 26.66 0.55
C LYS A 254 2.50 25.93 1.81
N THR A 255 3.08 26.66 2.74
CA THR A 255 3.65 26.12 4.00
C THR A 255 2.99 26.67 5.25
N ASP A 256 2.15 27.70 5.13
CA ASP A 256 1.50 28.42 6.21
C ASP A 256 0.48 27.59 7.01
N GLU A 257 0.00 26.47 6.45
CA GLU A 257 -0.92 25.56 7.11
C GLU A 257 -0.22 24.30 7.70
N ARG A 258 1.10 24.21 7.59
CA ARG A 258 1.84 23.07 8.18
C ARG A 258 1.82 23.16 9.69
N THR A 259 1.45 22.04 10.32
CA THR A 259 1.40 21.90 11.78
C THR A 259 2.60 21.16 12.35
N MET A 260 3.46 20.63 11.48
CA MET A 260 4.68 19.87 11.81
C MET A 260 5.77 20.14 10.77
N THR A 261 7.01 19.81 11.11
CA THR A 261 8.14 19.87 10.18
C THR A 261 8.04 18.75 9.13
N GLN A 262 8.79 18.87 8.04
CA GLN A 262 8.88 17.84 7.01
C GLN A 262 9.45 16.53 7.59
N GLN A 263 10.46 16.64 8.42
CA GLN A 263 11.08 15.52 9.14
C GLN A 263 10.08 14.78 10.04
N GLU A 264 9.32 15.51 10.88
CA GLU A 264 8.28 14.92 11.73
C GLU A 264 7.19 14.22 10.90
N ALA A 265 6.82 14.79 9.74
CA ALA A 265 5.81 14.19 8.86
C ALA A 265 6.29 12.89 8.21
N LEU A 266 7.57 12.82 7.81
CA LEU A 266 8.18 11.58 7.28
C LEU A 266 8.32 10.52 8.37
N ALA A 267 8.74 10.89 9.57
CA ALA A 267 8.82 9.99 10.71
C ALA A 267 7.44 9.39 11.05
N LEU A 268 6.40 10.22 11.04
CA LEU A 268 5.02 9.79 11.27
C LEU A 268 4.52 8.85 10.17
N LEU A 269 4.85 9.12 8.89
CA LEU A 269 4.52 8.23 7.79
C LEU A 269 5.20 6.86 7.93
N ALA A 270 6.50 6.85 8.32
CA ALA A 270 7.21 5.61 8.58
C ALA A 270 6.54 4.79 9.70
N ASP A 271 6.18 5.45 10.82
CA ASP A 271 5.51 4.80 11.94
C ASP A 271 4.11 4.25 11.57
N ASP A 272 3.33 5.01 10.76
CA ASP A 272 2.04 4.56 10.22
C ASP A 272 2.23 3.29 9.37
N ILE A 273 3.24 3.25 8.48
CA ILE A 273 3.57 2.11 7.62
C ILE A 273 4.01 0.90 8.46
N HIS A 274 4.93 1.07 9.40
CA HIS A 274 5.39 -0.02 10.28
C HIS A 274 4.23 -0.65 11.04
N THR A 275 3.39 0.16 11.67
CA THR A 275 2.22 -0.31 12.41
C THR A 275 1.28 -1.11 11.52
N ALA A 276 1.03 -0.62 10.30
CA ALA A 276 0.11 -1.29 9.37
C ALA A 276 0.69 -2.60 8.83
N LEU A 277 1.98 -2.66 8.52
CA LEU A 277 2.67 -3.88 8.08
C LEU A 277 2.73 -4.93 9.19
N GLU A 278 2.99 -4.53 10.44
CA GLU A 278 2.94 -5.42 11.61
C GLU A 278 1.54 -6.04 11.77
N HIS A 279 0.49 -5.22 11.71
CA HIS A 279 -0.89 -5.70 11.78
C HIS A 279 -1.26 -6.60 10.59
N ALA A 280 -0.69 -6.37 9.43
CA ALA A 280 -0.86 -7.22 8.25
C ALA A 280 -0.08 -8.54 8.32
N GLY A 281 0.82 -8.67 9.29
CA GLY A 281 1.66 -9.87 9.49
C GLY A 281 2.84 -9.96 8.53
N TYR A 282 3.24 -8.85 7.89
CA TYR A 282 4.42 -8.80 7.03
C TYR A 282 5.69 -9.18 7.80
N LYS A 283 6.55 -9.99 7.17
CA LYS A 283 7.80 -10.51 7.77
C LYS A 283 9.04 -10.19 6.96
N GLY A 284 8.86 -9.60 5.78
CA GLY A 284 9.96 -9.15 4.93
C GLY A 284 10.63 -7.88 5.48
N LYS A 285 11.68 -7.45 4.79
CA LYS A 285 12.37 -6.19 5.12
C LYS A 285 11.59 -4.98 4.59
N LEU A 286 11.66 -3.88 5.31
CA LEU A 286 11.21 -2.58 4.86
C LEU A 286 12.43 -1.69 4.62
N SER A 287 12.60 -1.22 3.40
CA SER A 287 13.77 -0.48 2.96
C SER A 287 13.37 0.83 2.31
N VAL A 288 14.31 1.76 2.23
CA VAL A 288 14.08 3.08 1.64
C VAL A 288 15.22 3.45 0.70
N SER A 289 14.93 4.20 -0.37
CA SER A 289 15.95 4.77 -1.25
C SER A 289 16.18 6.24 -0.94
N VAL A 290 17.44 6.67 -1.09
CA VAL A 290 17.86 8.07 -0.98
C VAL A 290 18.87 8.41 -2.08
N ASP A 291 18.99 9.71 -2.39
CA ASP A 291 19.99 10.19 -3.32
C ASP A 291 21.39 10.28 -2.66
N ALA A 292 22.45 10.11 -3.45
CA ALA A 292 23.84 10.12 -2.97
C ALA A 292 24.23 11.43 -2.25
N ASP A 293 23.72 12.58 -2.70
CA ASP A 293 24.03 13.87 -2.10
C ASP A 293 23.45 13.99 -0.66
N ILE A 294 22.27 13.41 -0.42
CA ILE A 294 21.68 13.33 0.93
C ILE A 294 22.48 12.39 1.81
N ALA A 295 22.84 11.21 1.28
CA ALA A 295 23.66 10.23 2.03
C ALA A 295 25.01 10.81 2.45
N LEU A 296 25.66 11.57 1.55
CA LEU A 296 26.94 12.25 1.82
C LEU A 296 26.80 13.42 2.79
N ALA A 297 25.72 14.19 2.70
CA ALA A 297 25.49 15.34 3.57
C ALA A 297 24.95 14.95 4.96
N GLY A 298 24.38 13.74 5.11
CA GLY A 298 23.74 13.25 6.33
C GLY A 298 22.36 13.83 6.60
N SER A 299 21.99 14.93 5.96
CA SER A 299 20.65 15.52 6.05
C SER A 299 20.39 16.52 4.93
N GLU A 300 19.10 16.72 4.59
CA GLU A 300 18.67 17.78 3.71
C GLU A 300 17.31 18.35 4.17
N GLU A 301 17.30 19.65 4.52
CA GLU A 301 16.10 20.31 5.04
C GLU A 301 14.93 20.31 4.04
N LYS A 302 15.20 20.50 2.73
CA LYS A 302 14.15 20.55 1.70
C LYS A 302 13.42 19.24 1.54
N SER A 303 14.14 18.14 1.59
CA SER A 303 13.58 16.79 1.48
C SER A 303 12.92 16.33 2.80
N GLY A 304 13.30 16.92 3.92
CA GLY A 304 12.91 16.50 5.25
C GLY A 304 13.69 15.29 5.76
N ILE A 305 14.75 14.86 5.05
CA ILE A 305 15.54 13.69 5.42
C ILE A 305 16.65 14.07 6.41
N VAL A 306 16.71 13.29 7.49
CA VAL A 306 17.83 13.21 8.42
C VAL A 306 18.26 11.74 8.47
N MET A 307 19.45 11.44 7.94
CA MET A 307 19.91 10.04 7.75
C MET A 307 19.93 9.24 9.05
N SER A 308 20.37 9.83 10.17
CA SER A 308 20.38 9.12 11.46
C SER A 308 18.99 8.69 11.93
N GLU A 309 17.94 9.45 11.64
CA GLU A 309 16.56 9.08 11.99
C GLU A 309 15.96 8.11 10.98
N LEU A 310 16.27 8.30 9.69
CA LEU A 310 15.82 7.41 8.63
C LEU A 310 16.37 5.99 8.85
N THR A 311 17.65 5.86 9.15
CA THR A 311 18.31 4.55 9.35
C THR A 311 17.83 3.80 10.61
N GLU A 312 17.20 4.48 11.56
CA GLU A 312 16.53 3.84 12.71
C GLU A 312 15.16 3.23 12.34
N LYS A 313 14.57 3.67 11.22
CA LYS A 313 13.22 3.27 10.80
C LYS A 313 13.21 2.18 9.73
N PHE A 314 14.31 1.91 9.05
CA PHE A 314 14.36 0.99 7.93
C PHE A 314 15.46 -0.06 8.09
N ASP A 315 15.19 -1.29 7.61
CA ASP A 315 16.12 -2.41 7.67
C ASP A 315 17.32 -2.23 6.73
N ARG A 316 17.10 -1.52 5.60
CA ARG A 316 18.10 -1.20 4.59
C ARG A 316 17.93 0.20 4.03
N VAL A 317 19.05 0.78 3.62
CA VAL A 317 19.07 2.02 2.84
C VAL A 317 19.70 1.75 1.49
N TYR A 318 18.94 2.00 0.45
CA TYR A 318 19.41 2.01 -0.93
C TYR A 318 19.85 3.42 -1.31
N VAL A 319 21.00 3.54 -1.96
CA VAL A 319 21.48 4.86 -2.40
C VAL A 319 21.80 4.82 -3.88
N LYS A 320 21.17 5.71 -4.65
CA LYS A 320 21.45 5.86 -6.08
C LYS A 320 22.79 6.54 -6.28
N VAL A 321 23.76 5.82 -6.85
CA VAL A 321 25.14 6.27 -6.99
C VAL A 321 25.66 6.12 -8.42
N THR A 322 26.50 7.05 -8.82
CA THR A 322 27.36 6.90 -10.00
C THR A 322 28.64 6.14 -9.61
N ALA A 323 29.37 5.62 -10.58
CA ALA A 323 30.59 4.84 -10.32
C ALA A 323 31.66 5.64 -9.52
N ASP A 324 31.76 6.95 -9.76
CA ASP A 324 32.65 7.86 -9.05
C ASP A 324 32.19 8.20 -7.62
N GLN A 325 30.91 8.06 -7.32
CA GLN A 325 30.33 8.31 -5.99
C GLN A 325 30.36 7.08 -5.07
N LEU A 326 30.45 5.87 -5.63
CA LEU A 326 30.29 4.61 -4.90
C LEU A 326 31.21 4.51 -3.67
N GLU A 327 32.51 4.82 -3.83
CA GLU A 327 33.47 4.73 -2.72
C GLU A 327 33.14 5.74 -1.61
N SER A 328 32.86 7.00 -1.97
CA SER A 328 32.57 8.05 -0.99
C SER A 328 31.24 7.81 -0.24
N VAL A 329 30.20 7.33 -0.94
CA VAL A 329 28.93 6.98 -0.31
C VAL A 329 29.09 5.76 0.58
N THR A 330 29.82 4.74 0.12
CA THR A 330 30.11 3.54 0.95
C THR A 330 30.80 3.91 2.26
N GLU A 331 31.77 4.83 2.20
CA GLU A 331 32.44 5.31 3.43
C GLU A 331 31.52 6.11 4.34
N ALA A 332 30.69 6.99 3.76
CA ALA A 332 29.72 7.78 4.53
C ALA A 332 28.68 6.89 5.24
N MET A 333 28.20 5.84 4.56
CA MET A 333 27.19 4.93 5.10
C MET A 333 27.70 4.08 6.28
N LYS A 334 29.01 3.92 6.45
CA LYS A 334 29.58 3.24 7.64
C LYS A 334 29.32 3.97 8.97
N ALA A 335 28.92 5.23 8.91
CA ALA A 335 28.55 5.99 10.11
C ALA A 335 27.20 5.55 10.70
N TYR A 336 26.42 4.76 9.97
CA TYR A 336 25.08 4.32 10.35
C TYR A 336 25.05 2.80 10.58
N ASP A 337 24.30 2.36 11.58
CA ASP A 337 24.05 0.94 11.85
C ASP A 337 22.86 0.43 11.03
N VAL A 338 23.05 0.40 9.70
CA VAL A 338 22.04 -0.02 8.74
C VAL A 338 22.70 -0.75 7.57
N GLU A 339 22.02 -1.72 6.99
CA GLU A 339 22.50 -2.39 5.78
C GLU A 339 22.40 -1.43 4.59
N PHE A 340 23.53 -1.20 3.90
CA PHE A 340 23.62 -0.32 2.73
C PHE A 340 23.67 -1.12 1.45
N VAL A 341 22.88 -0.71 0.45
CA VAL A 341 22.84 -1.28 -0.90
C VAL A 341 22.93 -0.16 -1.95
N PRO A 342 24.00 -0.09 -2.75
CA PRO A 342 24.07 0.88 -3.84
C PRO A 342 23.13 0.51 -4.99
N ILE A 343 22.40 1.50 -5.52
CA ILE A 343 21.71 1.40 -6.80
C ILE A 343 22.68 1.89 -7.87
N VAL A 344 22.98 1.03 -8.81
CA VAL A 344 24.02 1.23 -9.83
C VAL A 344 23.51 0.89 -11.24
N THR A 345 24.22 1.30 -12.27
CA THR A 345 23.89 0.96 -13.67
C THR A 345 24.58 -0.33 -14.15
N GLU A 346 25.65 -0.75 -13.46
CA GLU A 346 26.42 -1.96 -13.79
C GLU A 346 26.81 -2.69 -12.51
N ALA A 347 26.96 -4.02 -12.58
CA ALA A 347 27.35 -4.85 -11.45
C ALA A 347 28.66 -4.38 -10.80
N THR A 348 28.72 -4.42 -9.47
CA THR A 348 29.95 -4.16 -8.71
C THR A 348 30.74 -5.46 -8.50
N ASP A 349 32.05 -5.36 -8.30
CA ASP A 349 32.94 -6.53 -8.14
C ASP A 349 32.61 -7.39 -6.90
N SER A 350 31.99 -6.81 -5.88
CA SER A 350 31.67 -7.50 -4.63
C SER A 350 30.57 -6.78 -3.83
N GLY A 351 29.92 -7.54 -2.94
CA GLY A 351 28.89 -7.05 -2.04
C GLY A 351 27.48 -6.99 -2.62
N SER A 352 26.61 -6.25 -1.94
CA SER A 352 25.22 -6.03 -2.35
C SER A 352 25.13 -4.88 -3.35
N TYR A 353 24.22 -5.01 -4.32
CA TYR A 353 23.87 -3.95 -5.26
C TYR A 353 22.47 -4.19 -5.86
N LEU A 354 21.88 -3.12 -6.38
CA LEU A 354 20.71 -3.18 -7.26
C LEU A 354 21.05 -2.51 -8.59
N ILE A 355 20.99 -3.28 -9.69
CA ILE A 355 21.12 -2.72 -11.04
C ILE A 355 19.77 -2.14 -11.46
N GLU A 356 19.72 -0.82 -11.65
CA GLU A 356 18.58 -0.11 -12.23
C GLU A 356 18.78 -0.02 -13.76
N LYS A 357 17.72 -0.35 -14.53
CA LYS A 357 17.73 -0.34 -16.00
C LYS A 357 17.15 0.92 -16.61
#